data_b87c99807e64efdfdce82f30b210e9cc
#
_entry.id   b87c99807e64efdfdce82f30b210e9cc
#
_cell.length_a   1.000
_cell.length_b   1.000
_cell.length_c   1.000
_cell.angle_alpha   90.00
_cell.angle_beta   90.00
_cell.angle_gamma   90.00
#
_symmetry.space_group_name_H-M   'P 1'
#
loop_
_entity.id
_entity.type
_entity.pdbx_description
1 polymer ?
#
loop_
_entity_poly.entity_id
_entity_poly.type
_entity_poly.pdbx_seq_one_letter_code
_entity_poly.pdbx_strand_id
1 'polypeptide(L)'
;DPTQPAAPVVESDQAAEVASLDNALNNPDFTSVFAPIDPQASRKKMAKQAGVEPVILMEHVTKIYPAQPNKPALDDINIEIYPGEFVFLVGHSGSGKTTLLSTLNRDVKPTSGRILVAGQDLMKIKNRKVPFLRRQIGAVFQDFKLLPQKTAYENVAFALQCIGKPKGVIRSQVPEVLRLVGLADQMDSLPDQLSGGEQQRVAVARAMVNRPPLLICDEPTGNLDPAISLGIMKLLERINRTGTTVIVATHDREMVDSMHRRVIALEGGHVIRDQERGGYGNYGTN
;
A
#
# COMPACT_ATOMS: atom_id res chain seq x y z
N ASP A 1 9.81 -8.27 52.51
CA ASP A 1 10.74 -7.87 51.47
C ASP A 1 10.00 -7.74 50.15
N PRO A 2 9.75 -6.54 49.64
CA PRO A 2 8.99 -6.33 48.43
C PRO A 2 9.91 -5.84 47.33
N THR A 3 10.46 -6.74 46.51
CA THR A 3 11.05 -6.36 45.21
C THR A 3 11.15 -7.57 44.29
N GLN A 4 10.05 -7.92 43.64
CA GLN A 4 10.09 -8.56 42.33
C GLN A 4 9.74 -7.51 41.30
N PRO A 5 10.61 -7.24 40.31
CA PRO A 5 10.20 -6.39 39.18
C PRO A 5 9.18 -7.14 38.35
N ALA A 6 8.05 -6.51 38.07
CA ALA A 6 7.05 -7.01 37.15
C ALA A 6 7.72 -7.23 35.78
N ALA A 7 7.58 -8.43 35.23
CA ALA A 7 8.00 -8.74 33.87
C ALA A 7 7.27 -7.83 32.89
N PRO A 8 7.91 -7.43 31.78
CA PRO A 8 7.35 -6.45 30.85
C PRO A 8 6.12 -7.03 30.15
N VAL A 9 4.97 -6.45 30.40
CA VAL A 9 3.68 -6.72 29.74
C VAL A 9 3.77 -6.54 28.22
N VAL A 10 4.77 -5.78 27.76
CA VAL A 10 4.99 -5.43 26.35
C VAL A 10 5.40 -6.61 25.47
N GLU A 11 6.18 -7.58 25.97
CA GLU A 11 6.61 -8.74 25.18
C GLU A 11 5.48 -9.75 24.91
N SER A 12 4.52 -9.87 25.83
CA SER A 12 3.39 -10.81 25.67
C SER A 12 2.39 -10.32 24.61
N ASP A 13 2.17 -9.00 24.53
CA ASP A 13 1.22 -8.40 23.60
C ASP A 13 1.76 -8.42 22.15
N GLN A 14 3.05 -8.18 21.96
CA GLN A 14 3.72 -8.30 20.66
C GLN A 14 3.71 -9.75 20.15
N ALA A 15 3.96 -10.72 21.01
CA ALA A 15 3.93 -12.14 20.64
C ALA A 15 2.52 -12.58 20.22
N ALA A 16 1.48 -12.12 20.93
CA ALA A 16 0.09 -12.38 20.56
C ALA A 16 -0.30 -11.75 19.23
N GLU A 17 0.16 -10.54 18.96
CA GLU A 17 -0.08 -9.83 17.70
C GLU A 17 0.60 -10.53 16.51
N VAL A 18 1.86 -10.95 16.65
CA VAL A 18 2.57 -11.72 15.63
C VAL A 18 1.86 -13.05 15.36
N ALA A 19 1.44 -13.75 16.40
CA ALA A 19 0.71 -15.02 16.27
C ALA A 19 -0.65 -14.84 15.56
N SER A 20 -1.39 -13.78 15.87
CA SER A 20 -2.64 -13.42 15.19
C SER A 20 -2.40 -13.17 13.68
N LEU A 21 -1.32 -12.49 13.35
CA LEU A 21 -0.93 -12.21 11.98
C LEU A 21 -0.49 -13.46 11.23
N ASP A 22 0.28 -14.33 11.85
CA ASP A 22 0.69 -15.62 11.27
C ASP A 22 -0.50 -16.54 11.03
N ASN A 23 -1.48 -16.59 11.94
CA ASN A 23 -2.72 -17.32 11.74
C ASN A 23 -3.54 -16.77 10.56
N ALA A 24 -3.65 -15.45 10.42
CA ALA A 24 -4.32 -14.81 9.29
C ALA A 24 -3.59 -15.12 7.98
N LEU A 25 -2.26 -15.09 7.98
CA LEU A 25 -1.43 -15.40 6.82
C LEU A 25 -1.53 -16.87 6.39
N ASN A 26 -1.80 -17.79 7.29
CA ASN A 26 -1.94 -19.23 7.01
C ASN A 26 -3.41 -19.65 6.71
N ASN A 27 -4.36 -18.72 6.74
CA ASN A 27 -5.76 -19.03 6.47
C ASN A 27 -5.97 -19.45 5.00
N PRO A 28 -6.44 -20.68 4.71
CA PRO A 28 -6.67 -21.15 3.34
C PRO A 28 -7.77 -20.35 2.59
N ASP A 29 -8.72 -19.76 3.31
CA ASP A 29 -9.80 -18.97 2.72
C ASP A 29 -9.31 -17.69 2.03
N PHE A 30 -8.09 -17.23 2.34
CA PHE A 30 -7.49 -16.09 1.66
C PHE A 30 -7.35 -16.34 0.15
N THR A 31 -6.99 -17.55 -0.25
CA THR A 31 -6.81 -17.92 -1.66
C THR A 31 -8.12 -18.27 -2.36
N SER A 32 -9.16 -18.70 -1.64
CA SER A 32 -10.47 -19.00 -2.22
C SER A 32 -11.24 -17.74 -2.63
N VAL A 33 -11.00 -16.63 -1.95
CA VAL A 33 -11.60 -15.32 -2.26
C VAL A 33 -10.91 -14.66 -3.46
N PHE A 34 -9.67 -15.06 -3.77
CA PHE A 34 -8.83 -14.48 -4.80
C PHE A 34 -8.12 -15.58 -5.60
N ALA A 35 -8.22 -15.58 -6.93
CA ALA A 35 -7.55 -16.58 -7.77
C ALA A 35 -6.00 -16.41 -7.73
N PRO A 36 -5.21 -17.49 -7.56
CA PRO A 36 -3.76 -17.41 -7.49
C PRO A 36 -3.14 -17.09 -8.86
N ILE A 37 -2.10 -16.23 -8.86
CA ILE A 37 -1.24 -15.94 -10.01
C ILE A 37 0.17 -16.43 -9.69
N ASP A 38 0.83 -17.10 -10.66
CA ASP A 38 2.19 -17.65 -10.54
C ASP A 38 3.23 -16.58 -10.13
N PRO A 39 3.97 -16.77 -9.01
CA PRO A 39 4.87 -15.75 -8.47
C PRO A 39 6.23 -15.64 -9.18
N GLN A 40 6.60 -16.56 -10.06
CA GLN A 40 8.00 -16.72 -10.52
C GLN A 40 8.35 -16.05 -11.86
N ALA A 41 7.36 -15.58 -12.62
CA ALA A 41 7.60 -14.95 -13.91
C ALA A 41 7.82 -13.43 -13.76
N SER A 42 8.75 -12.87 -14.54
CA SER A 42 8.88 -11.41 -14.67
C SER A 42 7.60 -10.85 -15.32
N ARG A 43 6.69 -10.38 -14.48
CA ARG A 43 5.35 -9.94 -14.90
C ARG A 43 5.41 -8.79 -15.90
N LYS A 44 6.33 -7.85 -15.73
CA LYS A 44 6.55 -6.72 -16.65
C LYS A 44 6.89 -7.21 -18.05
N LYS A 45 7.87 -8.13 -18.17
CA LYS A 45 8.32 -8.64 -19.46
C LYS A 45 7.25 -9.48 -20.16
N MET A 46 6.57 -10.35 -19.41
CA MET A 46 5.48 -11.19 -19.94
C MET A 46 4.27 -10.36 -20.35
N ALA A 47 3.87 -9.39 -19.54
CA ALA A 47 2.74 -8.50 -19.83
C ALA A 47 3.03 -7.64 -21.07
N LYS A 48 4.24 -7.11 -21.20
CA LYS A 48 4.65 -6.32 -22.38
C LYS A 48 4.68 -7.19 -23.65
N GLN A 49 5.16 -8.42 -23.56
CA GLN A 49 5.15 -9.37 -24.69
C GLN A 49 3.73 -9.82 -25.08
N ALA A 50 2.83 -9.92 -24.12
CA ALA A 50 1.42 -10.28 -24.32
C ALA A 50 0.55 -9.09 -24.76
N GLY A 51 1.10 -7.88 -24.90
CA GLY A 51 0.34 -6.68 -25.25
C GLY A 51 -0.62 -6.20 -24.15
N VAL A 52 -0.35 -6.56 -22.89
CA VAL A 52 -1.17 -6.11 -21.76
C VAL A 52 -0.89 -4.64 -21.47
N GLU A 53 -1.94 -3.85 -21.34
CA GLU A 53 -1.82 -2.44 -20.98
C GLU A 53 -1.31 -2.27 -19.53
N PRO A 54 -0.41 -1.30 -19.28
CA PRO A 54 0.05 -1.02 -17.92
C PRO A 54 -1.10 -0.48 -17.04
N VAL A 55 -1.12 -0.89 -15.77
CA VAL A 55 -2.05 -0.33 -14.79
C VAL A 55 -1.66 1.09 -14.39
N ILE A 56 -0.36 1.42 -14.48
CA ILE A 56 0.18 2.77 -14.36
C ILE A 56 1.14 3.01 -15.51
N LEU A 57 0.92 4.13 -16.22
CA LEU A 57 1.81 4.68 -17.22
C LEU A 57 2.07 6.15 -16.89
N MET A 58 3.32 6.51 -16.71
CA MET A 58 3.78 7.90 -16.57
C MET A 58 4.75 8.19 -17.69
N GLU A 59 4.47 9.25 -18.47
CA GLU A 59 5.29 9.68 -19.61
C GLU A 59 5.61 11.18 -19.45
N HIS A 60 6.90 11.47 -19.29
CA HIS A 60 7.44 12.84 -19.14
C HIS A 60 6.74 13.66 -18.06
N VAL A 61 6.44 13.01 -16.91
CA VAL A 61 5.66 13.63 -15.83
C VAL A 61 6.54 14.52 -14.98
N THR A 62 6.16 15.81 -14.93
CA THR A 62 6.82 16.80 -14.07
C THR A 62 5.82 17.41 -13.10
N LYS A 63 6.24 17.60 -11.85
CA LYS A 63 5.49 18.31 -10.83
C LYS A 63 6.34 19.38 -10.17
N ILE A 64 5.90 20.63 -10.32
CA ILE A 64 6.47 21.79 -9.66
C ILE A 64 5.41 22.36 -8.71
N TYR A 65 5.80 22.61 -7.46
CA TYR A 65 4.94 23.30 -6.50
C TYR A 65 5.17 24.80 -6.59
N PRO A 66 4.13 25.64 -6.53
CA PRO A 66 4.26 27.10 -6.62
C PRO A 66 5.19 27.72 -5.56
N ALA A 67 5.27 27.07 -4.38
CA ALA A 67 6.16 27.50 -3.29
C ALA A 67 7.66 27.26 -3.59
N GLN A 68 7.99 26.41 -4.56
CA GLN A 68 9.37 26.06 -4.94
C GLN A 68 9.48 25.98 -6.47
N PRO A 69 9.36 27.08 -7.21
CA PRO A 69 9.27 27.06 -8.67
C PRO A 69 10.54 26.55 -9.36
N ASN A 70 11.70 26.71 -8.71
CA ASN A 70 13.00 26.31 -9.26
C ASN A 70 13.44 24.89 -8.86
N LYS A 71 12.60 24.15 -8.10
CA LYS A 71 12.91 22.78 -7.66
C LYS A 71 11.73 21.87 -7.94
N PRO A 72 11.74 21.13 -9.06
CA PRO A 72 10.70 20.15 -9.33
C PRO A 72 10.66 19.08 -8.22
N ALA A 73 9.47 18.71 -7.78
CA ALA A 73 9.27 17.59 -6.87
C ALA A 73 9.27 16.25 -7.63
N LEU A 74 8.86 16.28 -8.91
CA LEU A 74 9.03 15.22 -9.91
C LEU A 74 9.52 15.89 -11.19
N ASP A 75 10.50 15.29 -11.85
CA ASP A 75 11.09 15.82 -13.06
C ASP A 75 11.33 14.72 -14.08
N ASP A 76 10.63 14.82 -15.20
CA ASP A 76 10.68 13.89 -16.33
C ASP A 76 10.50 12.41 -15.94
N ILE A 77 9.51 12.12 -15.09
CA ILE A 77 9.24 10.75 -14.63
C ILE A 77 8.65 9.91 -15.78
N ASN A 78 9.31 8.78 -16.05
CA ASN A 78 8.89 7.79 -17.03
C ASN A 78 8.83 6.42 -16.34
N ILE A 79 7.62 5.88 -16.12
CA ILE A 79 7.37 4.62 -15.38
C ILE A 79 6.22 3.85 -16.03
N GLU A 80 6.41 2.55 -16.21
CA GLU A 80 5.36 1.59 -16.56
C GLU A 80 5.23 0.55 -15.45
N ILE A 81 4.03 0.35 -14.90
CA ILE A 81 3.74 -0.71 -13.93
C ILE A 81 2.58 -1.53 -14.47
N TYR A 82 2.78 -2.85 -14.52
CA TYR A 82 1.81 -3.79 -15.08
C TYR A 82 0.95 -4.46 -14.00
N PRO A 83 -0.24 -4.97 -14.36
CA PRO A 83 -1.12 -5.64 -13.41
C PRO A 83 -0.42 -6.77 -12.65
N GLY A 84 -0.64 -6.80 -11.33
CA GLY A 84 -0.10 -7.81 -10.44
C GLY A 84 1.37 -7.64 -10.05
N GLU A 85 2.07 -6.60 -10.47
CA GLU A 85 3.43 -6.33 -9.96
C GLU A 85 3.42 -5.94 -8.49
N PHE A 86 4.51 -6.26 -7.78
CA PHE A 86 4.85 -5.71 -6.48
C PHE A 86 6.09 -4.83 -6.65
N VAL A 87 5.95 -3.55 -6.37
CA VAL A 87 6.98 -2.54 -6.64
C VAL A 87 7.32 -1.78 -5.37
N PHE A 88 8.59 -1.73 -5.03
CA PHE A 88 9.12 -0.79 -4.05
C PHE A 88 9.48 0.54 -4.71
N LEU A 89 9.03 1.63 -4.11
CA LEU A 89 9.44 2.98 -4.46
C LEU A 89 10.37 3.48 -3.35
N VAL A 90 11.66 3.58 -3.65
CA VAL A 90 12.69 3.90 -2.65
C VAL A 90 13.37 5.24 -2.94
N GLY A 91 14.03 5.80 -1.93
CA GLY A 91 14.76 7.06 -2.03
C GLY A 91 14.75 7.82 -0.71
N HIS A 92 15.67 8.78 -0.56
CA HIS A 92 15.75 9.61 0.65
C HIS A 92 14.48 10.44 0.89
N SER A 93 14.35 11.01 2.09
CA SER A 93 13.32 12.00 2.37
C SER A 93 13.41 13.16 1.37
N GLY A 94 12.28 13.59 0.84
CA GLY A 94 12.22 14.66 -0.18
C GLY A 94 12.59 14.22 -1.60
N SER A 95 12.84 12.94 -1.89
CA SER A 95 13.14 12.44 -3.25
C SER A 95 11.95 12.47 -4.22
N GLY A 96 10.71 12.71 -3.74
CA GLY A 96 9.50 12.77 -4.56
C GLY A 96 8.52 11.60 -4.40
N LYS A 97 8.80 10.58 -3.55
CA LYS A 97 7.95 9.39 -3.38
C LYS A 97 6.49 9.73 -3.06
N THR A 98 6.25 10.48 -2.00
CA THR A 98 4.90 10.89 -1.58
C THR A 98 4.22 11.76 -2.65
N THR A 99 4.97 12.62 -3.35
CA THR A 99 4.44 13.39 -4.48
C THR A 99 4.01 12.49 -5.63
N LEU A 100 4.80 11.46 -5.95
CA LEU A 100 4.47 10.48 -6.98
C LEU A 100 3.17 9.73 -6.60
N LEU A 101 3.09 9.18 -5.39
CA LEU A 101 1.88 8.49 -4.92
C LEU A 101 0.66 9.42 -4.90
N SER A 102 0.82 10.66 -4.49
CA SER A 102 -0.25 11.68 -4.49
C SER A 102 -0.72 12.03 -5.90
N THR A 103 0.16 11.99 -6.91
CA THR A 103 -0.26 12.18 -8.30
C THR A 103 -1.06 10.99 -8.83
N LEU A 104 -0.69 9.75 -8.47
CA LEU A 104 -1.44 8.55 -8.85
C LEU A 104 -2.87 8.55 -8.28
N ASN A 105 -3.04 9.00 -7.04
CA ASN A 105 -4.34 9.12 -6.38
C ASN A 105 -5.10 10.40 -6.80
N ARG A 106 -4.50 11.25 -7.63
CA ARG A 106 -5.06 12.54 -8.07
C ARG A 106 -5.34 13.50 -6.89
N ASP A 107 -4.58 13.39 -5.78
CA ASP A 107 -4.55 14.40 -4.72
C ASP A 107 -3.78 15.63 -5.18
N VAL A 108 -2.73 15.40 -5.96
CA VAL A 108 -1.94 16.44 -6.61
C VAL A 108 -2.03 16.28 -8.13
N LYS A 109 -2.29 17.37 -8.83
CA LYS A 109 -2.26 17.40 -10.30
C LYS A 109 -0.82 17.64 -10.77
N PRO A 110 -0.26 16.85 -11.71
CA PRO A 110 1.03 17.13 -12.31
C PRO A 110 1.02 18.47 -13.07
N THR A 111 2.20 19.04 -13.24
CA THR A 111 2.38 20.29 -14.01
C THR A 111 2.37 20.02 -15.51
N SER A 112 3.03 18.92 -15.93
CA SER A 112 3.09 18.48 -17.32
C SER A 112 3.24 16.96 -17.41
N GLY A 113 3.22 16.42 -18.62
CA GLY A 113 3.33 15.00 -18.92
C GLY A 113 1.98 14.31 -19.00
N ARG A 114 2.01 12.98 -19.12
CA ARG A 114 0.83 12.11 -19.21
C ARG A 114 0.84 11.07 -18.13
N ILE A 115 -0.29 10.87 -17.46
CA ILE A 115 -0.46 9.80 -16.46
C ILE A 115 -1.73 9.02 -16.80
N LEU A 116 -1.58 7.71 -16.98
CA LEU A 116 -2.70 6.77 -17.01
C LEU A 116 -2.67 5.95 -15.71
N VAL A 117 -3.82 5.80 -15.06
CA VAL A 117 -4.01 4.91 -13.92
C VAL A 117 -5.28 4.12 -14.15
N ALA A 118 -5.20 2.79 -14.13
CA ALA A 118 -6.31 1.89 -14.39
C ALA A 118 -7.10 2.29 -15.66
N GLY A 119 -6.37 2.62 -16.76
CA GLY A 119 -6.93 3.04 -18.03
C GLY A 119 -7.49 4.47 -18.09
N GLN A 120 -7.39 5.25 -17.01
CA GLN A 120 -7.90 6.63 -16.97
C GLN A 120 -6.76 7.65 -17.08
N ASP A 121 -6.88 8.58 -18.02
CA ASP A 121 -5.93 9.70 -18.21
C ASP A 121 -6.18 10.78 -17.14
N LEU A 122 -5.25 10.91 -16.17
CA LEU A 122 -5.39 11.83 -15.04
C LEU A 122 -5.29 13.29 -15.42
N MET A 123 -4.74 13.62 -16.60
CA MET A 123 -4.69 14.99 -17.09
C MET A 123 -6.05 15.43 -17.64
N LYS A 124 -6.80 14.49 -18.22
CA LYS A 124 -8.09 14.74 -18.89
C LYS A 124 -9.30 14.49 -18.01
N ILE A 125 -9.15 13.69 -16.93
CA ILE A 125 -10.27 13.36 -16.06
C ILE A 125 -10.85 14.61 -15.39
N LYS A 126 -12.16 14.78 -15.50
CA LYS A 126 -12.90 15.86 -14.83
C LYS A 126 -12.97 15.60 -13.32
N ASN A 127 -12.92 16.64 -12.47
CA ASN A 127 -12.94 16.49 -11.01
C ASN A 127 -14.10 15.62 -10.50
N ARG A 128 -15.29 15.69 -11.11
CA ARG A 128 -16.46 14.85 -10.77
C ARG A 128 -16.23 13.35 -11.00
N LYS A 129 -15.23 12.96 -11.80
CA LYS A 129 -14.86 11.57 -12.09
C LYS A 129 -13.74 11.04 -11.19
N VAL A 130 -13.02 11.90 -10.46
CA VAL A 130 -11.95 11.51 -9.55
C VAL A 130 -12.41 10.51 -8.48
N PRO A 131 -13.61 10.60 -7.88
CA PRO A 131 -14.09 9.57 -6.96
C PRO A 131 -14.19 8.17 -7.57
N PHE A 132 -14.49 8.06 -8.86
CA PHE A 132 -14.55 6.77 -9.56
C PHE A 132 -13.16 6.19 -9.82
N LEU A 133 -12.14 7.04 -10.10
CA LEU A 133 -10.74 6.63 -10.13
C LEU A 133 -10.31 6.08 -8.76
N ARG A 134 -10.55 6.83 -7.68
CA ARG A 134 -10.15 6.44 -6.31
C ARG A 134 -10.79 5.15 -5.82
N ARG A 135 -11.93 4.73 -6.36
CA ARG A 135 -12.53 3.42 -6.08
C ARG A 135 -11.68 2.25 -6.60
N GLN A 136 -10.80 2.51 -7.58
CA GLN A 136 -9.89 1.52 -8.16
C GLN A 136 -8.50 1.53 -7.48
N ILE A 137 -8.31 2.41 -6.48
CA ILE A 137 -7.06 2.56 -5.76
C ILE A 137 -7.32 2.38 -4.26
N GLY A 138 -6.73 1.36 -3.65
CA GLY A 138 -6.60 1.28 -2.21
C GLY A 138 -5.41 2.12 -1.77
N ALA A 139 -5.54 2.85 -0.67
CA ALA A 139 -4.46 3.64 -0.10
C ALA A 139 -4.22 3.28 1.38
N VAL A 140 -2.96 3.04 1.73
CA VAL A 140 -2.49 2.76 3.09
C VAL A 140 -1.42 3.79 3.43
N PHE A 141 -1.50 4.38 4.61
CA PHE A 141 -0.63 5.46 5.07
C PHE A 141 0.10 5.09 6.36
N GLN A 142 1.21 5.74 6.64
CA GLN A 142 2.01 5.58 7.83
C GLN A 142 1.23 5.92 9.12
N ASP A 143 0.36 6.93 9.08
CA ASP A 143 -0.47 7.41 10.18
C ASP A 143 -1.87 6.75 10.24
N PHE A 144 -2.03 5.60 9.58
CA PHE A 144 -3.24 4.76 9.49
C PHE A 144 -4.48 5.49 8.95
N LYS A 145 -4.65 6.77 9.25
CA LYS A 145 -5.80 7.63 8.89
C LYS A 145 -7.15 6.97 9.21
N LEU A 146 -7.25 6.32 10.36
CA LEU A 146 -8.50 5.75 10.84
C LEU A 146 -9.42 6.86 11.34
N LEU A 147 -10.73 6.59 11.25
CA LEU A 147 -11.76 7.42 11.82
C LEU A 147 -11.82 7.13 13.33
N PRO A 148 -11.41 8.08 14.22
CA PRO A 148 -11.15 7.76 15.63
C PRO A 148 -12.39 7.39 16.43
N GLN A 149 -13.58 7.83 15.98
CA GLN A 149 -14.86 7.57 16.64
C GLN A 149 -15.61 6.37 16.03
N LYS A 150 -14.92 5.56 15.21
CA LYS A 150 -15.50 4.41 14.54
C LYS A 150 -14.70 3.16 14.88
N THR A 151 -15.42 2.06 15.12
CA THR A 151 -14.82 0.76 15.37
C THR A 151 -14.02 0.27 14.15
N ALA A 152 -13.23 -0.80 14.31
CA ALA A 152 -12.54 -1.44 13.21
C ALA A 152 -13.54 -1.85 12.11
N TYR A 153 -14.68 -2.45 12.49
CA TYR A 153 -15.76 -2.77 11.56
C TYR A 153 -16.27 -1.54 10.82
N GLU A 154 -16.59 -0.47 11.52
CA GLU A 154 -17.14 0.75 10.92
C GLU A 154 -16.14 1.47 10.01
N ASN A 155 -14.83 1.45 10.34
CA ASN A 155 -13.77 1.98 9.50
C ASN A 155 -13.71 1.27 8.14
N VAL A 156 -13.80 -0.06 8.13
CA VAL A 156 -13.81 -0.85 6.90
C VAL A 156 -15.14 -0.70 6.17
N ALA A 157 -16.27 -0.74 6.89
CA ALA A 157 -17.62 -0.57 6.32
C ALA A 157 -17.77 0.78 5.62
N PHE A 158 -17.16 1.83 6.15
CA PHE A 158 -17.21 3.17 5.58
C PHE A 158 -16.73 3.23 4.12
N ALA A 159 -15.70 2.46 3.75
CA ALA A 159 -15.22 2.40 2.37
C ALA A 159 -16.29 1.86 1.41
N LEU A 160 -17.05 0.85 1.83
CA LEU A 160 -18.16 0.29 1.05
C LEU A 160 -19.39 1.21 1.03
N GLN A 161 -19.66 1.90 2.13
CA GLN A 161 -20.75 2.89 2.22
C GLN A 161 -20.51 4.06 1.25
N CYS A 162 -19.28 4.58 1.18
CA CYS A 162 -18.90 5.67 0.28
C CYS A 162 -19.11 5.35 -1.20
N ILE A 163 -19.09 4.07 -1.57
CA ILE A 163 -19.35 3.63 -2.95
C ILE A 163 -20.80 3.13 -3.17
N GLY A 164 -21.65 3.26 -2.16
CA GLY A 164 -23.08 2.91 -2.25
C GLY A 164 -23.38 1.42 -2.22
N LYS A 165 -22.55 0.59 -1.59
CA LYS A 165 -22.84 -0.85 -1.46
C LYS A 165 -24.05 -1.09 -0.55
N PRO A 166 -24.92 -2.07 -0.88
CA PRO A 166 -26.05 -2.45 -0.05
C PRO A 166 -25.63 -2.93 1.34
N LYS A 167 -26.46 -2.69 2.36
CA LYS A 167 -26.18 -3.10 3.76
C LYS A 167 -25.89 -4.61 3.89
N GLY A 168 -26.58 -5.46 3.10
CA GLY A 168 -26.34 -6.91 3.10
C GLY A 168 -24.93 -7.27 2.66
N VAL A 169 -24.40 -6.60 1.61
CA VAL A 169 -23.03 -6.79 1.13
C VAL A 169 -22.01 -6.34 2.18
N ILE A 170 -22.25 -5.20 2.84
CA ILE A 170 -21.37 -4.70 3.90
C ILE A 170 -21.32 -5.69 5.07
N ARG A 171 -22.46 -6.21 5.51
CA ARG A 171 -22.55 -7.19 6.61
C ARG A 171 -21.83 -8.50 6.32
N SER A 172 -21.74 -8.92 5.06
CA SER A 172 -21.01 -10.14 4.69
C SER A 172 -19.52 -9.89 4.46
N GLN A 173 -19.15 -8.83 3.73
CA GLN A 173 -17.78 -8.61 3.30
C GLN A 173 -16.86 -8.05 4.40
N VAL A 174 -17.35 -7.16 5.27
CA VAL A 174 -16.52 -6.52 6.27
C VAL A 174 -15.95 -7.50 7.29
N PRO A 175 -16.75 -8.40 7.91
CA PRO A 175 -16.23 -9.40 8.83
C PRO A 175 -15.24 -10.37 8.14
N GLU A 176 -15.51 -10.72 6.89
CA GLU A 176 -14.62 -11.59 6.10
C GLU A 176 -13.23 -10.95 5.92
N VAL A 177 -13.19 -9.70 5.49
CA VAL A 177 -11.92 -8.99 5.28
C VAL A 177 -11.18 -8.75 6.60
N LEU A 178 -11.87 -8.40 7.69
CA LEU A 178 -11.26 -8.25 9.00
C LEU A 178 -10.68 -9.57 9.52
N ARG A 179 -11.37 -10.69 9.28
CA ARG A 179 -10.85 -12.03 9.61
C ARG A 179 -9.60 -12.36 8.80
N LEU A 180 -9.56 -12.00 7.51
CA LEU A 180 -8.41 -12.21 6.62
C LEU A 180 -7.16 -11.45 7.06
N VAL A 181 -7.32 -10.32 7.74
CA VAL A 181 -6.19 -9.55 8.31
C VAL A 181 -5.93 -9.87 9.79
N GLY A 182 -6.58 -10.92 10.35
CA GLY A 182 -6.38 -11.37 11.73
C GLY A 182 -7.01 -10.49 12.80
N LEU A 183 -8.14 -9.85 12.49
CA LEU A 183 -8.86 -8.96 13.40
C LEU A 183 -10.30 -9.43 13.67
N ALA A 184 -10.51 -10.75 13.69
CA ALA A 184 -11.83 -11.32 13.93
C ALA A 184 -12.41 -10.89 15.28
N ASP A 185 -11.58 -10.86 16.32
CA ASP A 185 -11.98 -10.56 17.69
C ASP A 185 -11.90 -9.05 18.03
N GLN A 186 -11.41 -8.22 17.12
CA GLN A 186 -11.20 -6.78 17.30
C GLN A 186 -12.19 -5.92 16.50
N MET A 187 -13.26 -6.52 15.97
CA MET A 187 -14.19 -5.81 15.06
C MET A 187 -14.89 -4.63 15.72
N ASP A 188 -15.18 -4.73 17.02
CA ASP A 188 -15.89 -3.71 17.78
C ASP A 188 -14.95 -2.74 18.53
N SER A 189 -13.62 -2.92 18.41
CA SER A 189 -12.62 -2.07 19.04
C SER A 189 -12.50 -0.72 18.34
N LEU A 190 -12.35 0.35 19.10
CA LEU A 190 -12.01 1.68 18.60
C LEU A 190 -10.49 1.77 18.30
N PRO A 191 -10.03 2.70 17.45
CA PRO A 191 -8.62 2.83 17.14
C PRO A 191 -7.68 3.00 18.34
N ASP A 192 -8.10 3.70 19.37
CA ASP A 192 -7.33 3.91 20.61
C ASP A 192 -7.23 2.65 21.50
N GLN A 193 -8.03 1.63 21.23
CA GLN A 193 -8.00 0.32 21.88
C GLN A 193 -7.15 -0.70 21.11
N LEU A 194 -6.63 -0.32 19.93
CA LEU A 194 -5.84 -1.18 19.05
C LEU A 194 -4.37 -0.81 19.12
N SER A 195 -3.50 -1.83 19.06
CA SER A 195 -2.07 -1.62 18.82
C SER A 195 -1.80 -0.96 17.47
N GLY A 196 -0.59 -0.42 17.26
CA GLY A 196 -0.21 0.20 16.00
C GLY A 196 -0.33 -0.77 14.81
N GLY A 197 0.08 -2.02 14.99
CA GLY A 197 -0.04 -3.03 13.96
C GLY A 197 -1.48 -3.43 13.67
N GLU A 198 -2.34 -3.52 14.70
CA GLU A 198 -3.77 -3.75 14.51
C GLU A 198 -4.43 -2.58 13.76
N GLN A 199 -4.11 -1.34 14.12
CA GLN A 199 -4.58 -0.15 13.40
C GLN A 199 -4.15 -0.19 11.93
N GLN A 200 -2.90 -0.58 11.64
CA GLN A 200 -2.43 -0.73 10.27
C GLN A 200 -3.17 -1.84 9.52
N ARG A 201 -3.46 -2.97 10.18
CA ARG A 201 -4.28 -4.03 9.59
C ARG A 201 -5.71 -3.57 9.28
N VAL A 202 -6.32 -2.75 10.14
CA VAL A 202 -7.62 -2.11 9.83
C VAL A 202 -7.49 -1.20 8.60
N ALA A 203 -6.42 -0.40 8.50
CA ALA A 203 -6.18 0.46 7.34
C ALA A 203 -6.01 -0.37 6.04
N VAL A 204 -5.27 -1.48 6.10
CA VAL A 204 -5.13 -2.43 4.96
C VAL A 204 -6.48 -3.05 4.62
N ALA A 205 -7.24 -3.53 5.60
CA ALA A 205 -8.57 -4.10 5.38
C ALA A 205 -9.51 -3.09 4.70
N ARG A 206 -9.53 -1.84 5.18
CA ARG A 206 -10.31 -0.75 4.59
C ARG A 206 -9.90 -0.46 3.14
N ALA A 207 -8.61 -0.46 2.85
CA ALA A 207 -8.10 -0.25 1.49
C ALA A 207 -8.48 -1.38 0.53
N MET A 208 -8.58 -2.62 1.06
CA MET A 208 -8.79 -3.84 0.28
C MET A 208 -10.26 -4.25 0.11
N VAL A 209 -11.16 -3.81 0.99
CA VAL A 209 -12.54 -4.32 1.04
C VAL A 209 -13.31 -4.15 -0.27
N ASN A 210 -12.93 -3.16 -1.09
CA ASN A 210 -13.50 -2.95 -2.42
C ASN A 210 -12.76 -3.72 -3.54
N ARG A 211 -11.77 -4.54 -3.22
CA ARG A 211 -10.94 -5.32 -4.16
C ARG A 211 -10.36 -4.45 -5.28
N PRO A 212 -9.62 -3.38 -4.96
CA PRO A 212 -9.06 -2.50 -5.98
C PRO A 212 -7.96 -3.22 -6.78
N PRO A 213 -7.81 -2.94 -8.08
CA PRO A 213 -6.72 -3.49 -8.89
C PRO A 213 -5.34 -2.93 -8.51
N LEU A 214 -5.30 -1.80 -7.80
CA LEU A 214 -4.09 -1.11 -7.36
C LEU A 214 -4.16 -0.76 -5.88
N LEU A 215 -3.10 -1.10 -5.14
CA LEU A 215 -2.88 -0.72 -3.75
C LEU A 215 -1.60 0.12 -3.67
N ILE A 216 -1.70 1.32 -3.14
CA ILE A 216 -0.56 2.21 -2.87
C ILE A 216 -0.37 2.36 -1.37
N CYS A 217 0.87 2.16 -0.91
CA CYS A 217 1.23 2.22 0.49
C CYS A 217 2.36 3.25 0.66
N ASP A 218 2.13 4.28 1.47
CA ASP A 218 3.13 5.29 1.80
C ASP A 218 3.65 5.03 3.22
N GLU A 219 4.88 4.50 3.33
CA GLU A 219 5.56 4.12 4.57
C GLU A 219 4.69 3.24 5.51
N PRO A 220 4.13 2.11 5.02
CA PRO A 220 3.11 1.36 5.76
C PRO A 220 3.62 0.72 7.06
N THR A 221 4.92 0.70 7.29
CA THR A 221 5.60 0.10 8.44
C THR A 221 6.40 1.11 9.26
N GLY A 222 6.38 2.40 8.90
CA GLY A 222 7.27 3.42 9.45
C GLY A 222 7.11 3.71 10.94
N ASN A 223 5.99 3.31 11.56
CA ASN A 223 5.70 3.50 12.99
C ASN A 223 5.56 2.16 13.75
N LEU A 224 6.04 1.05 13.19
CA LEU A 224 5.84 -0.28 13.72
C LEU A 224 7.17 -0.95 14.07
N ASP A 225 7.13 -1.88 15.03
CA ASP A 225 8.26 -2.73 15.36
C ASP A 225 8.66 -3.64 14.19
N PRO A 226 9.93 -4.07 14.10
CA PRO A 226 10.41 -4.88 12.98
C PRO A 226 9.62 -6.18 12.75
N ALA A 227 9.22 -6.88 13.82
CA ALA A 227 8.44 -8.12 13.70
C ALA A 227 7.05 -7.87 13.13
N ILE A 228 6.37 -6.82 13.59
CA ILE A 228 5.06 -6.39 13.10
C ILE A 228 5.18 -5.90 11.64
N SER A 229 6.23 -5.12 11.34
CA SER A 229 6.54 -4.64 10.00
C SER A 229 6.65 -5.77 8.99
N LEU A 230 7.39 -6.83 9.34
CA LEU A 230 7.50 -8.02 8.51
C LEU A 230 6.13 -8.69 8.27
N GLY A 231 5.29 -8.76 9.29
CA GLY A 231 3.94 -9.29 9.18
C GLY A 231 3.05 -8.46 8.23
N ILE A 232 3.09 -7.13 8.31
CA ILE A 232 2.37 -6.25 7.39
C ILE A 232 2.87 -6.44 5.95
N MET A 233 4.19 -6.54 5.74
CA MET A 233 4.75 -6.76 4.40
C MET A 233 4.35 -8.12 3.81
N LYS A 234 4.36 -9.19 4.61
CA LYS A 234 3.83 -10.51 4.20
C LYS A 234 2.34 -10.44 3.84
N LEU A 235 1.55 -9.66 4.59
CA LEU A 235 0.13 -9.43 4.26
C LEU A 235 -0.02 -8.72 2.90
N LEU A 236 0.74 -7.67 2.65
CA LEU A 236 0.75 -6.97 1.35
C LEU A 236 1.19 -7.90 0.21
N GLU A 237 2.19 -8.76 0.45
CA GLU A 237 2.62 -9.76 -0.53
C GLU A 237 1.51 -10.79 -0.83
N ARG A 238 0.80 -11.23 0.20
CA ARG A 238 -0.34 -12.14 0.03
C ARG A 238 -1.46 -11.50 -0.78
N ILE A 239 -1.77 -10.24 -0.51
CA ILE A 239 -2.70 -9.43 -1.31
C ILE A 239 -2.23 -9.37 -2.77
N ASN A 240 -0.94 -9.11 -3.01
CA ASN A 240 -0.39 -9.08 -4.36
C ASN A 240 -0.55 -10.42 -5.10
N ARG A 241 -0.39 -11.55 -4.42
CA ARG A 241 -0.58 -12.90 -5.00
C ARG A 241 -2.01 -13.13 -5.53
N THR A 242 -2.98 -12.37 -5.05
CA THR A 242 -4.37 -12.42 -5.55
C THR A 242 -4.58 -11.62 -6.84
N GLY A 243 -3.53 -11.00 -7.37
CA GLY A 243 -3.58 -10.21 -8.61
C GLY A 243 -3.60 -8.70 -8.42
N THR A 244 -3.74 -8.21 -7.20
CA THR A 244 -3.66 -6.78 -6.92
C THR A 244 -2.24 -6.28 -7.17
N THR A 245 -2.09 -5.19 -7.92
CA THR A 245 -0.81 -4.48 -8.06
C THR A 245 -0.53 -3.72 -6.78
N VAL A 246 0.69 -3.85 -6.24
CA VAL A 246 1.06 -3.21 -4.98
C VAL A 246 2.27 -2.32 -5.19
N ILE A 247 2.19 -1.08 -4.74
CA ILE A 247 3.31 -0.14 -4.69
C ILE A 247 3.53 0.25 -3.24
N VAL A 248 4.76 0.08 -2.76
CA VAL A 248 5.16 0.43 -1.40
C VAL A 248 6.28 1.46 -1.46
N ALA A 249 5.99 2.69 -1.05
CA ALA A 249 7.03 3.66 -0.76
C ALA A 249 7.60 3.38 0.62
N THR A 250 8.92 3.21 0.71
CA THR A 250 9.60 2.96 1.99
C THR A 250 11.06 3.39 1.95
N HIS A 251 11.62 3.65 3.12
CA HIS A 251 13.05 3.84 3.33
C HIS A 251 13.71 2.68 4.07
N ASP A 252 12.96 1.62 4.38
CA ASP A 252 13.45 0.41 5.06
C ASP A 252 14.26 -0.47 4.08
N ARG A 253 15.60 -0.41 4.23
CA ARG A 253 16.54 -1.13 3.37
C ARG A 253 16.45 -2.64 3.56
N GLU A 254 16.42 -3.09 4.80
CA GLU A 254 16.43 -4.52 5.14
C GLU A 254 15.19 -5.21 4.58
N MET A 255 14.05 -4.56 4.71
CA MET A 255 12.79 -5.06 4.17
C MET A 255 12.84 -5.17 2.63
N VAL A 256 13.28 -4.11 1.94
CA VAL A 256 13.40 -4.12 0.47
C VAL A 256 14.35 -5.21 0.00
N ASP A 257 15.52 -5.35 0.66
CA ASP A 257 16.54 -6.31 0.30
C ASP A 257 16.10 -7.76 0.55
N SER A 258 15.30 -8.00 1.62
CA SER A 258 14.80 -9.33 1.96
C SER A 258 13.74 -9.85 0.99
N MET A 259 12.95 -8.97 0.40
CA MET A 259 11.80 -9.35 -0.43
C MET A 259 12.11 -9.56 -1.92
N HIS A 260 13.25 -9.08 -2.41
CA HIS A 260 13.72 -9.25 -3.79
C HIS A 260 12.65 -8.94 -4.87
N ARG A 261 11.92 -7.84 -4.69
CA ARG A 261 10.91 -7.37 -5.64
C ARG A 261 11.45 -6.30 -6.58
N ARG A 262 10.63 -5.84 -7.52
CA ARG A 262 10.99 -4.69 -8.36
C ARG A 262 11.19 -3.45 -7.50
N VAL A 263 12.29 -2.72 -7.77
CA VAL A 263 12.66 -1.50 -7.06
C VAL A 263 12.78 -0.36 -8.06
N ILE A 264 12.01 0.69 -7.85
CA ILE A 264 12.12 1.98 -8.54
C ILE A 264 12.69 2.98 -7.55
N ALA A 265 13.82 3.57 -7.88
CA ALA A 265 14.52 4.48 -7.00
C ALA A 265 14.42 5.92 -7.49
N LEU A 266 14.02 6.81 -6.58
CA LEU A 266 13.91 8.24 -6.82
C LEU A 266 15.01 9.01 -6.10
N GLU A 267 15.59 9.98 -6.80
CA GLU A 267 16.50 10.97 -6.25
C GLU A 267 16.26 12.33 -6.91
N GLY A 268 16.14 13.39 -6.10
CA GLY A 268 15.92 14.75 -6.62
C GLY A 268 14.73 14.91 -7.59
N GLY A 269 13.71 14.08 -7.47
CA GLY A 269 12.55 14.08 -8.36
C GLY A 269 12.71 13.23 -9.64
N HIS A 270 13.86 12.58 -9.85
CA HIS A 270 14.12 11.72 -11.02
C HIS A 270 14.09 10.24 -10.68
N VAL A 271 13.75 9.40 -11.64
CA VAL A 271 13.98 7.95 -11.57
C VAL A 271 15.43 7.66 -11.93
N ILE A 272 16.21 7.23 -10.95
CA ILE A 272 17.64 6.90 -11.15
C ILE A 272 17.86 5.40 -11.36
N ARG A 273 16.88 4.57 -11.02
CA ARG A 273 16.96 3.12 -11.16
C ARG A 273 15.58 2.48 -11.25
N ASP A 274 15.43 1.47 -12.10
CA ASP A 274 14.27 0.59 -12.20
C ASP A 274 14.77 -0.84 -12.43
N GLN A 275 14.68 -1.70 -11.41
CA GLN A 275 15.21 -3.07 -11.43
C GLN A 275 14.11 -4.07 -11.03
N GLU A 276 13.88 -5.09 -11.86
CA GLU A 276 12.84 -6.11 -11.65
C GLU A 276 13.05 -6.97 -10.38
N ARG A 277 14.32 -7.19 -10.00
CA ARG A 277 14.73 -7.84 -8.74
C ARG A 277 15.86 -7.02 -8.15
N GLY A 278 15.52 -5.96 -7.47
CA GLY A 278 16.47 -5.02 -6.91
C GLY A 278 16.54 -5.14 -5.39
N GLY A 279 17.68 -4.69 -4.84
CA GLY A 279 17.80 -4.30 -3.45
C GLY A 279 17.67 -2.80 -3.32
N TYR A 280 17.70 -2.31 -2.08
CA TYR A 280 17.62 -0.86 -1.80
C TYR A 280 18.76 -0.10 -2.48
N GLY A 281 19.99 -0.66 -2.48
CA GLY A 281 21.19 -0.06 -3.05
C GLY A 281 21.80 1.03 -2.16
N ASN A 282 23.05 1.36 -2.41
CA ASN A 282 23.73 2.49 -1.76
C ASN A 282 23.38 3.77 -2.51
N TYR A 283 22.55 4.63 -1.91
CA TYR A 283 22.35 6.01 -2.36
C TYR A 283 23.29 6.91 -1.59
N GLY A 284 24.29 7.50 -2.31
CA GLY A 284 25.07 8.63 -1.80
C GLY A 284 25.85 8.36 -0.54
N THR A 285 26.91 7.56 -0.62
CA THR A 285 28.15 7.80 0.09
C THR A 285 29.18 8.26 -0.95
N ASN A 286 29.17 9.52 -1.23
CA ASN A 286 30.32 10.28 -1.70
C ASN A 286 30.56 11.41 -0.72
#